data_310621b6c5cbf4c91984333eb3d985e5
#
_entry.id   310621b6c5cbf4c91984333eb3d985e5
#
_cell.length_a   1.000
_cell.length_b   1.000
_cell.length_c   1.000
_cell.angle_alpha   90.00
_cell.angle_beta   90.00
_cell.angle_gamma   90.00
#
_symmetry.space_group_name_H-M   'P 1'
#
loop_
_entity.id
_entity.type
_entity.pdbx_description
1 polymer ?
#
loop_
_entity_poly.entity_id
_entity_poly.type
_entity_poly.pdbx_seq_one_letter_code
_entity_poly.pdbx_strand_id
1 'polypeptide(L)'
;VGLSSCGAMFSGSMNSVLGTSYTSEDSDLVATEQSYAAMENELQQEIDNIESTHSGYDEYRYDLDTIGHNPHELASYLTALLQSYTPQSAQAELKRLFGLQYTLTLTEEIEIRTTTDEEGNEEEYEYRILNVKLTNKPIASLAEELLNPQQFEMFKVYLQTQGNKPLIFGGGSPDGSPSEDLSGVEFVNGTRPGNPELMELAKQQVGNVGGYPYWSWYGFNSRVEWCACFVSWCYNQ
;
A
#
# COMPACT_ATOMS: atom_id res chain seq x y z
N VAL A 1 6.53 41.73 25.73
CA VAL A 1 7.55 40.81 25.23
C VAL A 1 7.13 39.39 25.58
N GLY A 2 6.46 38.70 24.73
CA GLY A 2 5.98 37.33 25.02
C GLY A 2 5.19 36.59 23.92
N LEU A 3 5.01 37.21 22.75
CA LEU A 3 4.19 36.63 21.68
C LEU A 3 4.99 35.95 20.52
N SER A 4 6.32 35.98 20.61
CA SER A 4 7.17 35.45 19.49
C SER A 4 7.53 33.96 19.63
N SER A 5 7.27 33.33 20.76
CA SER A 5 7.71 31.94 21.02
C SER A 5 6.65 30.87 20.65
N CYS A 6 5.37 31.19 20.61
CA CYS A 6 4.32 30.25 20.26
C CYS A 6 4.23 29.97 18.77
N GLY A 7 4.53 30.95 17.91
CA GLY A 7 4.45 30.78 16.46
C GLY A 7 5.47 29.79 15.89
N ALA A 8 6.64 29.67 16.51
CA ALA A 8 7.70 28.79 16.05
C ALA A 8 7.45 27.30 16.39
N MET A 9 6.75 26.99 17.48
CA MET A 9 6.39 25.61 17.82
C MET A 9 5.23 25.07 16.98
N PHE A 10 4.29 25.95 16.62
CA PHE A 10 3.13 25.52 15.81
C PHE A 10 3.46 25.34 14.33
N SER A 11 4.32 26.18 13.76
CA SER A 11 4.78 25.97 12.39
C SER A 11 5.58 24.67 12.23
N GLY A 12 6.33 24.26 13.26
CA GLY A 12 7.04 22.99 13.29
C GLY A 12 6.12 21.77 13.29
N SER A 13 5.02 21.80 14.06
CA SER A 13 4.09 20.66 14.14
C SER A 13 3.17 20.53 12.92
N MET A 14 2.72 21.63 12.32
CA MET A 14 1.95 21.59 11.06
C MET A 14 2.80 21.13 9.88
N ASN A 15 4.02 21.63 9.77
CA ASN A 15 4.98 21.14 8.76
C ASN A 15 5.32 19.65 8.98
N SER A 16 5.33 19.17 10.21
CA SER A 16 5.55 17.76 10.52
C SER A 16 4.38 16.89 10.03
N VAL A 17 3.13 17.28 10.26
CA VAL A 17 1.94 16.53 9.79
C VAL A 17 1.82 16.56 8.27
N LEU A 18 2.05 17.72 7.63
CA LEU A 18 2.07 17.81 6.16
C LEU A 18 3.20 16.99 5.55
N GLY A 19 4.36 16.92 6.23
CA GLY A 19 5.50 16.13 5.79
C GLY A 19 5.33 14.62 5.99
N THR A 20 4.26 14.16 6.68
CA THR A 20 4.01 12.73 6.95
C THR A 20 2.76 12.19 6.23
N SER A 21 2.03 13.05 5.49
CA SER A 21 0.82 12.69 4.77
C SER A 21 1.09 12.40 3.30
N TYR A 22 0.32 11.48 2.71
CA TYR A 22 0.29 11.34 1.25
C TYR A 22 -0.19 12.66 0.63
N THR A 23 0.49 13.08 -0.43
CA THR A 23 0.29 14.40 -1.06
C THR A 23 -0.64 14.37 -2.27
N SER A 24 -0.93 13.18 -2.81
CA SER A 24 -1.91 13.01 -3.88
C SER A 24 -3.35 13.05 -3.35
N GLU A 25 -4.30 13.36 -4.24
CA GLU A 25 -5.72 13.29 -3.93
C GLU A 25 -6.14 11.84 -3.62
N ASP A 26 -7.13 11.66 -2.76
CA ASP A 26 -7.60 10.33 -2.33
C ASP A 26 -8.04 9.45 -3.50
N SER A 27 -8.74 10.05 -4.47
CA SER A 27 -9.16 9.37 -5.69
C SER A 27 -7.99 8.87 -6.54
N ASP A 28 -6.88 9.64 -6.59
CA ASP A 28 -5.70 9.27 -7.35
C ASP A 28 -4.91 8.16 -6.66
N LEU A 29 -4.82 8.20 -5.32
CA LEU A 29 -4.22 7.13 -4.52
C LEU A 29 -4.93 5.80 -4.77
N VAL A 30 -6.26 5.79 -4.64
CA VAL A 30 -7.09 4.58 -4.82
C VAL A 30 -7.03 4.08 -6.27
N ALA A 31 -7.15 4.97 -7.26
CA ALA A 31 -7.12 4.57 -8.67
C ALA A 31 -5.73 4.05 -9.10
N THR A 32 -4.66 4.57 -8.50
CA THR A 32 -3.29 4.10 -8.76
C THR A 32 -3.06 2.71 -8.15
N GLU A 33 -3.53 2.46 -6.95
CA GLU A 33 -3.52 1.16 -6.29
C GLU A 33 -4.32 0.14 -7.12
N GLN A 34 -5.55 0.47 -7.53
CA GLN A 34 -6.37 -0.40 -8.38
C GLN A 34 -5.69 -0.73 -9.71
N SER A 35 -4.92 0.20 -10.27
CA SER A 35 -4.14 -0.05 -11.49
C SER A 35 -3.03 -1.06 -11.25
N TYR A 36 -2.39 -1.05 -10.08
CA TYR A 36 -1.37 -2.03 -9.71
C TYR A 36 -1.98 -3.41 -9.45
N ALA A 37 -3.07 -3.47 -8.70
CA ALA A 37 -3.82 -4.69 -8.44
C ALA A 37 -4.37 -5.33 -9.74
N ALA A 38 -4.72 -4.52 -10.74
CA ALA A 38 -5.11 -5.02 -12.06
C ALA A 38 -3.95 -5.74 -12.76
N MET A 39 -2.71 -5.24 -12.67
CA MET A 39 -1.53 -5.90 -13.22
C MET A 39 -1.25 -7.24 -12.49
N GLU A 40 -1.48 -7.31 -11.17
CA GLU A 40 -1.37 -8.55 -10.40
C GLU A 40 -2.41 -9.58 -10.85
N ASN A 41 -3.65 -9.14 -11.10
CA ASN A 41 -4.69 -10.01 -11.64
C ASN A 41 -4.35 -10.51 -13.07
N GLU A 42 -3.74 -9.67 -13.91
CA GLU A 42 -3.26 -10.08 -15.24
C GLU A 42 -2.16 -11.15 -15.13
N LEU A 43 -1.20 -10.97 -14.21
CA LEU A 43 -0.14 -11.96 -13.95
C LEU A 43 -0.72 -13.28 -13.43
N GLN A 44 -1.71 -13.23 -12.52
CA GLN A 44 -2.38 -14.45 -12.05
C GLN A 44 -3.07 -15.18 -13.21
N GLN A 45 -3.77 -14.46 -14.09
CA GLN A 45 -4.40 -15.06 -15.27
C GLN A 45 -3.38 -15.63 -16.25
N GLU A 46 -2.21 -15.01 -16.43
CA GLU A 46 -1.13 -15.54 -17.22
C GLU A 46 -0.67 -16.89 -16.68
N ILE A 47 -0.45 -17.00 -15.36
CA ILE A 47 -0.05 -18.24 -14.71
C ILE A 47 -1.14 -19.31 -14.83
N ASP A 48 -2.40 -18.96 -14.60
CA ASP A 48 -3.53 -19.89 -14.67
C ASP A 48 -3.71 -20.47 -16.09
N ASN A 49 -3.24 -19.75 -17.11
CA ASN A 49 -3.35 -20.17 -18.51
C ASN A 49 -2.08 -20.85 -19.06
N ILE A 50 -1.02 -21.04 -18.26
CA ILE A 50 0.26 -21.59 -18.74
C ILE A 50 0.09 -22.94 -19.45
N GLU A 51 -0.66 -23.87 -18.88
CA GLU A 51 -0.87 -25.20 -19.48
C GLU A 51 -1.55 -25.14 -20.86
N SER A 52 -2.41 -24.15 -21.07
CA SER A 52 -3.09 -23.93 -22.35
C SER A 52 -2.22 -23.20 -23.37
N THR A 53 -1.42 -22.23 -22.92
CA THR A 53 -0.57 -21.39 -23.77
C THR A 53 0.78 -22.05 -24.09
N HIS A 54 1.25 -22.94 -23.21
CA HIS A 54 2.49 -23.72 -23.36
C HIS A 54 2.19 -25.21 -23.30
N SER A 55 1.33 -25.68 -24.21
CA SER A 55 0.92 -27.08 -24.29
C SER A 55 2.05 -27.98 -24.81
N GLY A 56 1.96 -29.29 -24.53
CA GLY A 56 2.87 -30.31 -25.05
C GLY A 56 3.97 -30.71 -24.08
N TYR A 57 3.81 -30.43 -22.83
CA TYR A 57 4.59 -30.98 -21.73
C TYR A 57 3.83 -32.11 -21.05
N ASP A 58 4.57 -33.09 -20.55
CA ASP A 58 4.01 -34.23 -19.81
C ASP A 58 3.71 -33.87 -18.37
N GLU A 59 4.46 -32.88 -17.82
CA GLU A 59 4.32 -32.41 -16.43
C GLU A 59 4.56 -30.90 -16.35
N TYR A 60 3.80 -30.23 -15.45
CA TYR A 60 3.99 -28.83 -15.09
C TYR A 60 4.32 -28.74 -13.59
N ARG A 61 5.46 -28.14 -13.27
CA ARG A 61 5.91 -27.95 -11.87
C ARG A 61 5.88 -26.49 -11.51
N TYR A 62 5.12 -26.15 -10.48
CA TYR A 62 4.93 -24.79 -10.03
C TYR A 62 5.69 -24.53 -8.74
N ASP A 63 6.50 -23.46 -8.72
CA ASP A 63 7.17 -22.88 -7.55
C ASP A 63 6.81 -21.37 -7.54
N LEU A 64 5.72 -21.03 -6.86
CA LEU A 64 5.10 -19.72 -6.97
C LEU A 64 5.06 -19.00 -5.62
N ASP A 65 5.71 -17.85 -5.57
CA ASP A 65 5.45 -16.87 -4.50
C ASP A 65 4.04 -16.30 -4.62
N THR A 66 3.49 -15.82 -3.51
CA THR A 66 2.16 -15.20 -3.48
C THR A 66 2.15 -13.91 -4.30
N ILE A 67 1.14 -13.74 -5.16
CA ILE A 67 0.86 -12.48 -5.84
C ILE A 67 0.07 -11.59 -4.89
N GLY A 68 0.57 -10.39 -4.66
CA GLY A 68 -0.04 -9.38 -3.81
C GLY A 68 0.98 -8.41 -3.24
N HIS A 69 0.53 -7.21 -2.92
CA HIS A 69 1.35 -6.17 -2.34
C HIS A 69 0.63 -5.48 -1.17
N ASN A 70 1.36 -4.69 -0.41
CA ASN A 70 0.78 -3.80 0.60
C ASN A 70 0.46 -2.44 -0.06
N PRO A 71 -0.81 -2.00 -0.13
CA PRO A 71 -1.20 -0.73 -0.74
C PRO A 71 -0.50 0.49 -0.11
N HIS A 72 -0.23 0.43 1.20
CA HIS A 72 0.50 1.50 1.88
C HIS A 72 1.99 1.52 1.55
N GLU A 73 2.61 0.37 1.23
CA GLU A 73 3.99 0.35 0.71
C GLU A 73 4.05 1.00 -0.67
N LEU A 74 3.12 0.66 -1.57
CA LEU A 74 3.02 1.26 -2.90
C LEU A 74 2.82 2.78 -2.83
N ALA A 75 1.83 3.24 -2.07
CA ALA A 75 1.55 4.66 -1.92
C ALA A 75 2.71 5.42 -1.27
N SER A 76 3.38 4.83 -0.27
CA SER A 76 4.56 5.41 0.38
C SER A 76 5.73 5.54 -0.58
N TYR A 77 5.99 4.49 -1.39
CA TYR A 77 7.04 4.51 -2.41
C TYR A 77 6.80 5.60 -3.45
N LEU A 78 5.59 5.63 -4.03
CA LEU A 78 5.25 6.62 -5.05
C LEU A 78 5.26 8.05 -4.50
N THR A 79 4.78 8.25 -3.27
CA THR A 79 4.83 9.58 -2.62
C THR A 79 6.27 10.02 -2.36
N ALA A 80 7.14 9.12 -1.90
CA ALA A 80 8.54 9.43 -1.67
C ALA A 80 9.31 9.76 -2.97
N LEU A 81 8.96 9.08 -4.08
CA LEU A 81 9.62 9.26 -5.37
C LEU A 81 9.08 10.45 -6.16
N LEU A 82 7.75 10.54 -6.29
CA LEU A 82 7.05 11.45 -7.22
C LEU A 82 6.45 12.68 -6.51
N GLN A 83 6.36 12.64 -5.20
CA GLN A 83 5.60 13.56 -4.35
C GLN A 83 4.10 13.44 -4.62
N SER A 84 3.54 14.26 -5.51
CA SER A 84 2.13 14.15 -5.93
C SER A 84 2.04 13.49 -7.30
N TYR A 85 1.07 12.59 -7.48
CA TYR A 85 0.88 11.83 -8.70
C TYR A 85 -0.60 11.56 -9.00
N THR A 86 -0.87 11.28 -10.25
CA THR A 86 -2.13 10.70 -10.76
C THR A 86 -1.84 9.31 -11.33
N PRO A 87 -2.85 8.46 -11.57
CA PRO A 87 -2.65 7.17 -12.22
C PRO A 87 -1.87 7.26 -13.53
N GLN A 88 -2.13 8.30 -14.33
CA GLN A 88 -1.48 8.52 -15.61
C GLN A 88 0.00 8.89 -15.44
N SER A 89 0.32 9.77 -14.50
CA SER A 89 1.71 10.19 -14.26
C SER A 89 2.54 9.10 -13.60
N ALA A 90 1.93 8.22 -12.80
CA ALA A 90 2.58 7.10 -12.14
C ALA A 90 2.75 5.87 -13.05
N GLN A 91 2.04 5.77 -14.18
CA GLN A 91 1.93 4.55 -14.97
C GLN A 91 3.29 3.94 -15.38
N ALA A 92 4.24 4.76 -15.78
CA ALA A 92 5.57 4.28 -16.18
C ALA A 92 6.30 3.66 -14.98
N GLU A 93 6.19 4.27 -13.81
CA GLU A 93 6.82 3.78 -12.59
C GLU A 93 6.11 2.54 -12.05
N LEU A 94 4.77 2.47 -12.13
CA LEU A 94 4.03 1.26 -11.78
C LEU A 94 4.52 0.05 -12.57
N LYS A 95 4.64 0.18 -13.90
CA LYS A 95 5.15 -0.89 -14.76
C LYS A 95 6.59 -1.28 -14.43
N ARG A 96 7.44 -0.29 -14.15
CA ARG A 96 8.84 -0.52 -13.78
C ARG A 96 8.92 -1.27 -12.45
N LEU A 97 8.19 -0.81 -11.44
CA LEU A 97 8.15 -1.40 -10.10
C LEU A 97 7.61 -2.84 -10.17
N PHE A 98 6.51 -3.05 -10.91
CA PHE A 98 5.90 -4.36 -11.12
C PHE A 98 6.87 -5.37 -11.72
N GLY A 99 7.60 -4.98 -12.78
CA GLY A 99 8.61 -5.85 -13.42
C GLY A 99 9.84 -6.11 -12.56
N LEU A 100 10.07 -5.33 -11.49
CA LEU A 100 11.11 -5.58 -10.49
C LEU A 100 10.60 -6.40 -9.31
N GLN A 101 9.31 -6.28 -8.98
CA GLN A 101 8.66 -7.04 -7.93
C GLN A 101 8.42 -8.48 -8.35
N TYR A 102 7.84 -8.69 -9.54
CA TYR A 102 7.47 -10.01 -10.01
C TYR A 102 8.37 -10.46 -11.15
N THR A 103 8.91 -11.67 -11.01
CA THR A 103 9.66 -12.33 -12.09
C THR A 103 9.08 -13.72 -12.31
N LEU A 104 8.38 -13.90 -13.45
CA LEU A 104 7.89 -15.19 -13.91
C LEU A 104 8.93 -15.81 -14.82
N THR A 105 9.35 -17.03 -14.51
CA THR A 105 10.36 -17.78 -15.28
C THR A 105 9.79 -19.14 -15.67
N LEU A 106 9.85 -19.46 -16.96
CA LEU A 106 9.48 -20.75 -17.51
C LEU A 106 10.76 -21.46 -17.98
N THR A 107 10.99 -22.67 -17.47
CA THR A 107 12.18 -23.47 -17.83
C THR A 107 11.77 -24.87 -18.22
N GLU A 108 12.14 -25.26 -19.43
CA GLU A 108 11.96 -26.64 -19.93
C GLU A 108 13.02 -27.54 -19.35
N GLU A 109 12.60 -28.74 -18.91
CA GLU A 109 13.44 -29.83 -18.46
C GLU A 109 13.03 -31.10 -19.23
N ILE A 110 14.00 -31.86 -19.70
CA ILE A 110 13.77 -33.12 -20.43
C ILE A 110 14.42 -34.24 -19.64
N GLU A 111 13.62 -35.20 -19.19
CA GLU A 111 14.08 -36.44 -18.58
C GLU A 111 13.96 -37.59 -19.59
N ILE A 112 14.97 -38.42 -19.70
CA ILE A 112 14.86 -39.69 -20.45
C ILE A 112 14.28 -40.73 -19.50
N ARG A 113 13.10 -41.24 -19.83
CA ARG A 113 12.42 -42.30 -19.06
C ARG A 113 12.30 -43.55 -19.87
N THR A 114 12.24 -44.71 -19.21
CA THR A 114 12.09 -46.02 -19.84
C THR A 114 10.67 -46.53 -19.60
N THR A 115 10.05 -47.02 -20.66
CA THR A 115 8.80 -47.76 -20.57
C THR A 115 9.03 -49.21 -21.10
N THR A 116 8.20 -50.13 -20.63
CA THR A 116 8.25 -51.53 -21.07
C THR A 116 6.99 -51.84 -21.87
N ASP A 117 7.15 -52.33 -23.08
CA ASP A 117 6.04 -52.75 -23.93
C ASP A 117 5.38 -54.05 -23.44
N GLU A 118 4.28 -54.48 -24.09
CA GLU A 118 3.57 -55.71 -23.75
C GLU A 118 4.40 -56.98 -24.00
N GLU A 119 5.49 -56.88 -24.79
CA GLU A 119 6.40 -57.97 -25.11
C GLU A 119 7.62 -58.03 -24.16
N GLY A 120 7.76 -57.05 -23.26
CA GLY A 120 8.83 -56.97 -22.25
C GLY A 120 10.09 -56.24 -22.74
N ASN A 121 10.03 -55.53 -23.89
CA ASN A 121 11.14 -54.73 -24.35
C ASN A 121 11.11 -53.34 -23.69
N GLU A 122 12.28 -52.81 -23.34
CA GLU A 122 12.46 -51.48 -22.79
C GLU A 122 12.64 -50.48 -23.93
N GLU A 123 11.84 -49.40 -23.92
CA GLU A 123 11.96 -48.26 -24.81
C GLU A 123 12.19 -46.98 -24.05
N GLU A 124 13.18 -46.20 -24.48
CA GLU A 124 13.43 -44.88 -23.91
C GLU A 124 12.56 -43.83 -24.61
N TYR A 125 12.01 -42.89 -23.83
CA TYR A 125 11.24 -41.76 -24.33
C TYR A 125 11.59 -40.47 -23.59
N GLU A 126 11.41 -39.35 -24.28
CA GLU A 126 11.56 -38.02 -23.70
C GLU A 126 10.32 -37.67 -22.87
N TYR A 127 10.51 -37.37 -21.58
CA TYR A 127 9.49 -36.84 -20.69
C TYR A 127 9.77 -35.38 -20.48
N ARG A 128 8.87 -34.52 -20.99
CA ARG A 128 9.05 -33.06 -21.01
C ARG A 128 8.35 -32.42 -19.85
N ILE A 129 9.08 -31.60 -19.09
CA ILE A 129 8.61 -30.92 -17.89
C ILE A 129 8.72 -29.41 -18.10
N LEU A 130 7.68 -28.66 -17.81
CA LEU A 130 7.75 -27.21 -17.72
C LEU A 130 7.79 -26.79 -16.24
N ASN A 131 8.93 -26.25 -15.84
CA ASN A 131 9.10 -25.63 -14.52
C ASN A 131 8.64 -24.17 -14.60
N VAL A 132 7.64 -23.82 -13.79
CA VAL A 132 7.04 -22.50 -13.70
C VAL A 132 7.45 -21.90 -12.35
N LYS A 133 8.22 -20.83 -12.38
CA LYS A 133 8.68 -20.16 -11.18
C LYS A 133 8.25 -18.71 -11.15
N LEU A 134 7.58 -18.30 -10.08
CA LEU A 134 7.29 -16.89 -9.78
C LEU A 134 8.08 -16.48 -8.53
N THR A 135 8.77 -15.36 -8.62
CA THR A 135 9.36 -14.70 -7.46
C THR A 135 8.68 -13.36 -7.22
N ASN A 136 8.40 -13.04 -5.95
CA ASN A 136 7.85 -11.76 -5.49
C ASN A 136 8.84 -11.09 -4.54
N LYS A 137 9.40 -9.96 -4.95
CA LYS A 137 10.29 -9.15 -4.13
C LYS A 137 9.48 -8.01 -3.48
N PRO A 138 9.39 -7.93 -2.13
CA PRO A 138 8.59 -6.91 -1.45
C PRO A 138 8.90 -5.49 -1.90
N ILE A 139 7.89 -4.64 -2.03
CA ILE A 139 8.04 -3.21 -2.41
C ILE A 139 8.95 -2.48 -1.40
N ALA A 140 8.88 -2.81 -0.11
CA ALA A 140 9.77 -2.23 0.89
C ALA A 140 11.26 -2.51 0.59
N SER A 141 11.60 -3.72 0.12
CA SER A 141 12.97 -4.05 -0.28
C SER A 141 13.39 -3.30 -1.55
N LEU A 142 12.47 -3.17 -2.51
CA LEU A 142 12.71 -2.37 -3.72
C LEU A 142 12.87 -0.89 -3.40
N ALA A 143 12.10 -0.36 -2.45
CA ALA A 143 12.23 1.03 -2.01
C ALA A 143 13.63 1.33 -1.47
N GLU A 144 14.22 0.42 -0.69
CA GLU A 144 15.60 0.57 -0.19
C GLU A 144 16.62 0.62 -1.32
N GLU A 145 16.42 -0.14 -2.40
CA GLU A 145 17.34 -0.21 -3.52
C GLU A 145 17.20 0.94 -4.52
N LEU A 146 15.97 1.42 -4.72
CA LEU A 146 15.62 2.33 -5.80
C LEU A 146 15.57 3.79 -5.40
N LEU A 147 15.24 4.08 -4.13
CA LEU A 147 15.13 5.43 -3.62
C LEU A 147 16.51 5.96 -3.18
N ASN A 148 16.73 7.25 -3.34
CA ASN A 148 17.88 7.86 -2.70
C ASN A 148 17.72 7.90 -1.17
N PRO A 149 18.79 8.11 -0.38
CA PRO A 149 18.70 8.03 1.08
C PRO A 149 17.62 8.94 1.70
N GLN A 150 17.43 10.15 1.14
CA GLN A 150 16.42 11.08 1.66
C GLN A 150 15.00 10.59 1.32
N GLN A 151 14.77 10.11 0.11
CA GLN A 151 13.49 9.53 -0.30
C GLN A 151 13.17 8.26 0.49
N PHE A 152 14.16 7.42 0.78
CA PHE A 152 13.95 6.22 1.58
C PHE A 152 13.57 6.54 3.03
N GLU A 153 14.18 7.55 3.65
CA GLU A 153 13.74 8.04 4.96
C GLU A 153 12.27 8.52 4.91
N MET A 154 11.88 9.24 3.87
CA MET A 154 10.49 9.67 3.69
C MET A 154 9.54 8.50 3.45
N PHE A 155 9.94 7.48 2.68
CA PHE A 155 9.19 6.24 2.50
C PHE A 155 8.86 5.59 3.85
N LYS A 156 9.84 5.44 4.73
CA LYS A 156 9.65 4.87 6.07
C LYS A 156 8.66 5.69 6.91
N VAL A 157 8.75 7.01 6.83
CA VAL A 157 7.83 7.92 7.54
C VAL A 157 6.40 7.76 7.00
N TYR A 158 6.21 7.77 5.68
CA TYR A 158 4.90 7.58 5.07
C TYR A 158 4.30 6.22 5.38
N LEU A 159 5.10 5.16 5.35
CA LEU A 159 4.67 3.81 5.68
C LEU A 159 4.25 3.70 7.15
N GLN A 160 5.06 4.23 8.07
CA GLN A 160 4.77 4.22 9.51
C GLN A 160 3.48 4.98 9.86
N THR A 161 3.22 6.10 9.19
CA THR A 161 2.03 6.93 9.40
C THR A 161 0.85 6.50 8.54
N GLN A 162 1.07 5.56 7.60
CA GLN A 162 0.12 5.23 6.53
C GLN A 162 -0.37 6.49 5.79
N GLY A 163 0.55 7.47 5.63
CA GLY A 163 0.25 8.76 5.02
C GLY A 163 -0.86 9.55 5.73
N ASN A 164 -1.11 9.28 7.02
CA ASN A 164 -2.25 9.78 7.81
C ASN A 164 -3.64 9.47 7.19
N LYS A 165 -3.72 8.41 6.39
CA LYS A 165 -4.94 7.93 5.72
C LYS A 165 -5.07 6.39 5.85
N PRO A 166 -5.12 5.82 7.07
CA PRO A 166 -5.02 4.38 7.29
C PRO A 166 -6.17 3.57 6.68
N LEU A 167 -7.31 4.19 6.39
CA LEU A 167 -8.49 3.53 5.83
C LEU A 167 -8.69 3.78 4.33
N ILE A 168 -7.76 4.46 3.66
CA ILE A 168 -7.96 4.91 2.28
C ILE A 168 -8.08 3.74 1.29
N PHE A 169 -7.41 2.64 1.55
CA PHE A 169 -7.46 1.44 0.72
C PHE A 169 -8.47 0.38 1.20
N GLY A 170 -9.43 0.79 2.09
CA GLY A 170 -10.32 -0.15 2.76
C GLY A 170 -9.55 -0.92 3.84
N GLY A 171 -9.90 -0.76 5.11
CA GLY A 171 -9.16 -1.34 6.23
C GLY A 171 -9.06 -2.86 6.17
N GLY A 172 -8.10 -3.37 5.40
CA GLY A 172 -7.60 -4.72 5.47
C GLY A 172 -6.35 -4.74 6.36
N SER A 173 -6.20 -5.74 7.21
CA SER A 173 -4.95 -6.01 7.91
C SER A 173 -3.80 -6.18 6.91
N PRO A 174 -2.55 -5.88 7.28
CA PRO A 174 -1.35 -6.04 6.43
C PRO A 174 -1.13 -7.47 5.90
N ASP A 175 -1.91 -8.45 6.37
CA ASP A 175 -1.83 -9.87 5.99
C ASP A 175 -2.91 -10.31 4.98
N GLY A 176 -3.64 -9.36 4.37
CA GLY A 176 -4.68 -9.66 3.37
C GLY A 176 -5.97 -10.24 3.93
N SER A 177 -6.13 -10.26 5.25
CA SER A 177 -7.41 -10.66 5.87
C SER A 177 -8.49 -9.62 5.57
N PRO A 178 -9.76 -10.03 5.28
CA PRO A 178 -10.86 -9.10 5.10
C PRO A 178 -10.96 -8.19 6.32
N SER A 179 -11.22 -6.89 6.10
CA SER A 179 -11.49 -5.97 7.19
C SER A 179 -12.62 -6.53 8.04
N GLU A 180 -12.36 -6.81 9.31
CA GLU A 180 -13.44 -7.08 10.25
C GLU A 180 -14.37 -5.87 10.27
N ASP A 181 -15.68 -6.13 10.22
CA ASP A 181 -16.68 -5.09 10.42
C ASP A 181 -16.50 -4.48 11.82
N LEU A 182 -15.90 -3.30 11.86
CA LEU A 182 -15.63 -2.58 13.11
C LEU A 182 -16.88 -1.89 13.68
N SER A 183 -18.06 -2.09 13.09
CA SER A 183 -19.31 -1.49 13.57
C SER A 183 -19.70 -1.93 14.99
N GLY A 184 -19.12 -3.03 15.50
CA GLY A 184 -19.31 -3.57 16.85
C GLY A 184 -18.07 -3.44 17.76
N VAL A 185 -16.98 -2.85 17.28
CA VAL A 185 -15.75 -2.70 18.09
C VAL A 185 -15.89 -1.53 19.03
N GLU A 186 -16.02 -1.82 20.33
CA GLU A 186 -15.77 -0.83 21.37
C GLU A 186 -14.27 -0.52 21.37
N PHE A 187 -13.89 0.68 20.91
CA PHE A 187 -12.52 1.16 21.04
C PHE A 187 -12.20 1.35 22.53
N VAL A 188 -11.67 0.31 23.15
CA VAL A 188 -11.10 0.40 24.48
C VAL A 188 -9.81 1.20 24.36
N ASN A 189 -9.83 2.42 24.84
CA ASN A 189 -8.68 3.31 24.89
C ASN A 189 -7.53 2.60 25.63
N GLY A 190 -6.51 2.11 24.87
CA GLY A 190 -5.39 1.40 25.46
C GLY A 190 -4.59 2.32 26.40
N THR A 191 -4.27 1.85 27.58
CA THR A 191 -3.25 2.32 28.56
C THR A 191 -3.23 3.80 29.01
N ARG A 192 -3.92 4.75 28.35
CA ARG A 192 -4.08 6.12 28.83
C ARG A 192 -5.54 6.38 29.16
N PRO A 193 -5.86 6.89 30.35
CA PRO A 193 -7.23 7.31 30.64
C PRO A 193 -7.61 8.40 29.62
N GLY A 194 -8.63 8.13 28.81
CA GLY A 194 -9.22 9.13 27.93
C GLY A 194 -9.77 10.29 28.73
N ASN A 195 -9.88 11.48 28.13
CA ASN A 195 -10.62 12.59 28.70
C ASN A 195 -12.08 12.49 28.17
N PRO A 196 -13.04 11.98 29.00
CA PRO A 196 -14.41 11.80 28.58
C PRO A 196 -15.10 13.12 28.20
N GLU A 197 -14.74 14.21 28.88
CA GLU A 197 -15.30 15.55 28.67
C GLU A 197 -14.87 16.05 27.28
N LEU A 198 -13.60 15.90 26.95
CA LEU A 198 -13.05 16.26 25.63
C LEU A 198 -13.70 15.45 24.51
N MET A 199 -13.90 14.15 24.71
CA MET A 199 -14.55 13.27 23.75
C MET A 199 -16.00 13.64 23.52
N GLU A 200 -16.74 13.98 24.58
CA GLU A 200 -18.12 14.42 24.48
C GLU A 200 -18.24 15.76 23.75
N LEU A 201 -17.34 16.70 24.07
CA LEU A 201 -17.25 17.97 23.37
C LEU A 201 -16.98 17.79 21.88
N ALA A 202 -16.03 16.92 21.54
CA ALA A 202 -15.71 16.60 20.14
C ALA A 202 -16.90 15.98 19.39
N LYS A 203 -17.64 15.06 20.02
CA LYS A 203 -18.86 14.46 19.44
C LYS A 203 -19.95 15.51 19.15
N GLN A 204 -20.12 16.49 20.00
CA GLN A 204 -21.10 17.58 19.80
C GLN A 204 -20.79 18.42 18.55
N GLN A 205 -19.57 18.33 18.03
CA GLN A 205 -19.13 19.06 16.83
C GLN A 205 -19.41 18.32 15.53
N VAL A 206 -19.92 17.09 15.60
CA VAL A 206 -20.28 16.30 14.39
C VAL A 206 -21.34 17.06 13.58
N GLY A 207 -21.07 17.28 12.31
CA GLY A 207 -21.93 18.03 11.39
C GLY A 207 -21.44 19.46 11.11
N ASN A 208 -20.42 19.96 11.78
CA ASN A 208 -19.78 21.25 11.46
C ASN A 208 -18.89 21.10 10.21
N VAL A 209 -19.51 21.23 9.05
CA VAL A 209 -18.82 21.08 7.76
C VAL A 209 -18.00 22.33 7.44
N GLY A 210 -16.74 22.12 7.01
CA GLY A 210 -15.83 23.20 6.58
C GLY A 210 -15.04 23.86 7.70
N GLY A 211 -15.29 23.50 8.95
CA GLY A 211 -14.46 23.86 10.11
C GLY A 211 -14.39 25.35 10.47
N TYR A 212 -15.35 26.19 9.96
CA TYR A 212 -15.37 27.63 10.22
C TYR A 212 -15.23 28.00 11.72
N PRO A 213 -15.93 27.37 12.67
CA PRO A 213 -15.82 27.71 14.08
C PRO A 213 -14.39 27.54 14.64
N TYR A 214 -13.62 26.62 14.08
CA TYR A 214 -12.30 26.26 14.60
C TYR A 214 -11.19 27.09 14.00
N TRP A 215 -11.13 27.20 12.65
CA TRP A 215 -10.08 27.97 12.02
C TRP A 215 -10.26 29.48 12.21
N SER A 216 -11.50 30.01 12.27
CA SER A 216 -11.76 31.42 12.57
C SER A 216 -11.42 31.77 14.02
N TRP A 217 -11.75 30.87 14.99
CA TRP A 217 -11.34 31.03 16.38
C TRP A 217 -9.81 31.04 16.53
N TYR A 218 -9.13 30.18 15.74
CA TYR A 218 -7.67 30.13 15.75
C TYR A 218 -7.00 31.38 15.18
N GLY A 219 -7.75 32.23 14.46
CA GLY A 219 -7.29 33.50 13.92
C GLY A 219 -7.06 33.52 12.40
N PHE A 220 -7.49 32.50 11.68
CA PHE A 220 -7.45 32.52 10.21
C PHE A 220 -8.64 33.29 9.63
N ASN A 221 -8.40 34.06 8.56
CA ASN A 221 -9.42 34.85 7.88
C ASN A 221 -10.06 34.14 6.68
N SER A 222 -9.58 32.96 6.32
CA SER A 222 -10.08 32.11 5.25
C SER A 222 -9.92 30.65 5.63
N ARG A 223 -10.64 29.76 4.93
CA ARG A 223 -10.55 28.33 5.15
C ARG A 223 -9.11 27.83 4.98
N VAL A 224 -8.66 27.07 5.97
CA VAL A 224 -7.37 26.37 6.02
C VAL A 224 -7.62 24.91 6.35
N GLU A 225 -6.60 24.07 6.34
CA GLU A 225 -6.62 22.73 6.93
C GLU A 225 -6.80 22.87 8.45
N TRP A 226 -7.97 22.51 8.94
CA TRP A 226 -8.44 22.91 10.28
C TRP A 226 -8.40 21.81 11.34
N CYS A 227 -7.86 20.65 11.06
CA CYS A 227 -7.77 19.53 12.03
C CYS A 227 -7.04 19.95 13.31
N ALA A 228 -5.88 20.62 13.19
CA ALA A 228 -5.15 21.14 14.35
C ALA A 228 -5.90 22.26 15.08
N CYS A 229 -6.61 23.11 14.32
CA CYS A 229 -7.47 24.16 14.90
C CYS A 229 -8.61 23.56 15.73
N PHE A 230 -9.23 22.47 15.23
CA PHE A 230 -10.27 21.74 15.93
C PHE A 230 -9.77 21.13 17.24
N VAL A 231 -8.65 20.43 17.21
CA VAL A 231 -8.04 19.85 18.42
C VAL A 231 -7.71 20.94 19.44
N SER A 232 -7.05 22.02 19.00
CA SER A 232 -6.72 23.15 19.86
C SER A 232 -7.96 23.82 20.45
N TRP A 233 -9.02 23.96 19.64
CA TRP A 233 -10.30 24.50 20.09
C TRP A 233 -10.93 23.61 21.16
N CYS A 234 -10.97 22.29 20.96
CA CYS A 234 -11.50 21.34 21.94
C CYS A 234 -10.75 21.40 23.29
N TYR A 235 -9.43 21.57 23.28
CA TYR A 235 -8.65 21.69 24.51
C TYR A 235 -8.80 23.06 25.23
N ASN A 236 -9.36 24.05 24.56
CA ASN A 236 -9.53 25.40 25.10
C ASN A 236 -10.97 25.66 25.63
N GLN A 237 -11.90 24.73 25.41
CA GLN A 237 -13.25 24.84 25.96
C GLN A 237 -13.31 24.29 27.40
#